data_314af96fc8e606f524f149aab0c9973f
#
_entry.id   314af96fc8e606f524f149aab0c9973f
#
_cell.length_a   1.000
_cell.length_b   1.000
_cell.length_c   1.000
_cell.angle_alpha   90.00
_cell.angle_beta   90.00
_cell.angle_gamma   90.00
#
_symmetry.space_group_name_H-M   'P 1'
#
loop_
_entity.id
_entity.type
_entity.pdbx_description
1 polymer ?
#
loop_
_entity_poly.entity_id
_entity_poly.type
_entity_poly.pdbx_seq_one_letter_code
_entity_poly.pdbx_strand_id
1 'polypeptide(L)'
;MSKILKVKARQLFDSRGNPTVEAEVYIKNNSASAICPSGASTGTFEAFEKRDKNNKRYLGKSVLNAVNLVNTKISKKLKGQSIHKQERIDALLINLDGTRQKTNLGANAMLAVSMAVKKLSAKAKKLPLYKTFSQKNNFQLPYPLMNIINGGAHANNGLRIQEFMIRPDRAKSFSEAMRICFVVIKNLSKLIKAKGLSTSVGDEGGFAPMISSNNQALDLIVSAIKKSGFVNGKDVSICLDVAANELYKKNKYSIHSKSYISVDKSIKAVSYTHLTLPTKRIV
;
A
#
# COMPACT_ATOMS: atom_id res chain seq x y z
N MET A 1 -17.20 -6.32 -30.18
CA MET A 1 -17.60 -5.00 -29.61
C MET A 1 -16.79 -4.55 -28.37
N SER A 2 -15.60 -5.09 -28.19
CA SER A 2 -14.75 -4.86 -27.01
C SER A 2 -13.52 -3.96 -27.31
N LYS A 3 -13.62 -3.12 -28.35
CA LYS A 3 -12.57 -2.18 -28.74
C LYS A 3 -12.70 -0.86 -27.99
N ILE A 4 -11.59 -0.33 -27.49
CA ILE A 4 -11.51 0.97 -26.85
C ILE A 4 -11.88 2.07 -27.87
N LEU A 5 -12.86 2.89 -27.52
CA LEU A 5 -13.26 4.05 -28.32
C LEU A 5 -12.46 5.29 -27.92
N LYS A 6 -12.33 5.50 -26.62
CA LYS A 6 -11.57 6.61 -26.04
C LYS A 6 -11.14 6.30 -24.62
N VAL A 7 -10.14 7.02 -24.14
CA VAL A 7 -9.73 7.11 -22.76
C VAL A 7 -9.85 8.56 -22.33
N LYS A 8 -10.45 8.82 -21.18
CA LYS A 8 -10.52 10.15 -20.56
C LYS A 8 -9.90 10.08 -19.17
N ALA A 9 -9.23 11.13 -18.77
CA ALA A 9 -8.73 11.30 -17.41
C ALA A 9 -9.13 12.64 -16.84
N ARG A 10 -9.15 12.69 -15.52
CA ARG A 10 -9.37 13.90 -14.74
C ARG A 10 -8.54 13.86 -13.46
N GLN A 11 -8.28 15.03 -12.90
CA GLN A 11 -7.72 15.16 -11.58
C GLN A 11 -8.82 15.04 -10.55
N LEU A 12 -8.61 14.16 -9.56
CA LEU A 12 -9.42 14.02 -8.36
C LEU A 12 -8.54 14.22 -7.12
N PHE A 13 -9.11 13.96 -5.94
CA PHE A 13 -8.36 13.97 -4.69
C PHE A 13 -8.39 12.59 -4.05
N ASP A 14 -7.27 12.19 -3.46
CA ASP A 14 -7.17 10.97 -2.67
C ASP A 14 -7.71 11.16 -1.25
N SER A 15 -7.69 10.12 -0.42
CA SER A 15 -8.17 10.15 0.96
C SER A 15 -7.39 11.11 1.89
N ARG A 16 -6.22 11.57 1.46
CA ARG A 16 -5.40 12.57 2.16
C ARG A 16 -5.51 13.97 1.58
N GLY A 17 -6.44 14.19 0.63
CA GLY A 17 -6.65 15.47 -0.03
C GLY A 17 -5.57 15.84 -1.06
N ASN A 18 -4.71 14.91 -1.49
CA ASN A 18 -3.74 15.18 -2.55
C ASN A 18 -4.36 14.94 -3.93
N PRO A 19 -4.03 15.78 -4.94
CA PRO A 19 -4.43 15.53 -6.32
C PRO A 19 -3.94 14.17 -6.82
N THR A 20 -4.81 13.43 -7.50
CA THR A 20 -4.50 12.15 -8.12
C THR A 20 -5.17 12.02 -9.49
N VAL A 21 -4.73 11.03 -10.29
CA VAL A 21 -5.27 10.75 -11.62
C VAL A 21 -6.36 9.71 -11.53
N GLU A 22 -7.54 10.04 -12.05
CA GLU A 22 -8.53 9.04 -12.46
C GLU A 22 -8.49 8.91 -13.98
N ALA A 23 -8.49 7.68 -14.49
CA ALA A 23 -8.71 7.38 -15.90
C ALA A 23 -9.98 6.58 -16.08
N GLU A 24 -10.75 6.91 -17.12
CA GLU A 24 -11.97 6.21 -17.53
C GLU A 24 -11.84 5.75 -18.99
N VAL A 25 -12.05 4.46 -19.22
CA VAL A 25 -11.96 3.81 -20.54
C VAL A 25 -13.36 3.48 -21.03
N TYR A 26 -13.60 3.75 -22.31
CA TYR A 26 -14.92 3.60 -22.94
C TYR A 26 -14.88 2.60 -24.09
N ILE A 27 -15.88 1.73 -24.14
CA ILE A 27 -16.29 0.93 -25.29
C ILE A 27 -17.73 1.31 -25.68
N LYS A 28 -18.31 0.71 -26.73
CA LYS A 28 -19.62 1.13 -27.27
C LYS A 28 -20.70 1.31 -26.22
N ASN A 29 -20.87 0.38 -25.28
CA ASN A 29 -21.98 0.36 -24.33
C ASN A 29 -21.56 0.31 -22.87
N ASN A 30 -20.27 0.48 -22.58
CA ASN A 30 -19.75 0.37 -21.22
C ASN A 30 -18.53 1.29 -21.00
N SER A 31 -18.35 1.67 -19.75
CA SER A 31 -17.12 2.29 -19.29
C SER A 31 -16.71 1.74 -17.91
N ALA A 32 -15.47 1.94 -17.55
CA ALA A 32 -14.98 1.74 -16.19
C ALA A 32 -13.84 2.71 -15.91
N SER A 33 -13.74 3.11 -14.66
CA SER A 33 -12.68 4.00 -14.19
C SER A 33 -11.81 3.38 -13.10
N ALA A 34 -10.61 3.92 -12.96
CA ALA A 34 -9.70 3.64 -11.87
C ALA A 34 -8.93 4.89 -11.47
N ILE A 35 -8.64 4.98 -10.19
CA ILE A 35 -7.85 6.05 -9.56
C ILE A 35 -6.50 5.46 -9.16
N CYS A 36 -5.43 6.24 -9.30
CA CYS A 36 -4.09 5.83 -8.89
C CYS A 36 -3.53 6.81 -7.84
N PRO A 37 -3.94 6.68 -6.57
CA PRO A 37 -3.38 7.51 -5.50
C PRO A 37 -1.93 7.13 -5.19
N SER A 38 -1.18 8.08 -4.64
CA SER A 38 0.20 7.87 -4.20
C SER A 38 0.26 7.16 -2.84
N GLY A 39 1.32 6.41 -2.60
CA GLY A 39 1.67 5.94 -1.27
C GLY A 39 2.04 7.08 -0.31
N ALA A 40 2.12 6.80 0.99
CA ALA A 40 2.57 7.74 2.01
C ALA A 40 4.10 7.88 2.00
N SER A 41 4.81 6.77 1.86
CA SER A 41 6.26 6.68 1.68
C SER A 41 6.57 6.17 0.28
N THR A 42 7.77 6.45 -0.23
CA THR A 42 8.22 6.03 -1.56
C THR A 42 9.62 5.43 -1.50
N GLY A 43 9.81 4.33 -2.23
CA GLY A 43 11.13 3.71 -2.41
C GLY A 43 11.96 4.45 -3.47
N THR A 44 13.27 4.43 -3.32
CA THR A 44 14.21 5.10 -4.23
C THR A 44 14.10 4.62 -5.69
N PHE A 45 13.69 3.38 -5.89
CA PHE A 45 13.62 2.73 -7.21
C PHE A 45 12.20 2.60 -7.76
N GLU A 46 11.22 3.22 -7.13
CA GLU A 46 9.86 3.24 -7.63
C GLU A 46 9.75 3.96 -8.98
N ALA A 47 8.75 3.56 -9.76
CA ALA A 47 8.43 4.24 -11.00
C ALA A 47 7.95 5.68 -10.72
N PHE A 48 8.32 6.60 -11.59
CA PHE A 48 8.11 8.03 -11.42
C PHE A 48 6.64 8.41 -11.44
N GLU A 49 6.17 9.05 -10.37
CA GLU A 49 4.87 9.70 -10.33
C GLU A 49 4.96 11.10 -10.95
N LYS A 50 4.18 11.35 -12.01
CA LYS A 50 4.20 12.61 -12.72
C LYS A 50 3.33 13.65 -12.03
N ARG A 51 3.99 14.70 -11.50
CA ARG A 51 3.37 15.88 -10.89
C ARG A 51 3.83 17.14 -11.59
N ASP A 52 2.99 18.18 -11.57
CA ASP A 52 3.22 19.40 -12.38
C ASP A 52 4.33 20.28 -11.83
N LYS A 53 4.69 20.14 -10.54
CA LYS A 53 5.71 20.94 -9.83
C LYS A 53 5.48 22.47 -9.88
N ASN A 54 4.28 22.90 -10.24
CA ASN A 54 3.89 24.30 -10.23
C ASN A 54 3.35 24.69 -8.85
N ASN A 55 4.14 25.40 -8.07
CA ASN A 55 3.80 25.77 -6.70
C ASN A 55 2.54 26.63 -6.57
N LYS A 56 2.14 27.35 -7.61
CA LYS A 56 0.88 28.13 -7.62
C LYS A 56 -0.37 27.27 -7.63
N ARG A 57 -0.25 25.96 -7.96
CA ARG A 57 -1.37 25.01 -7.96
C ARG A 57 -1.07 23.83 -7.06
N TYR A 58 -1.87 23.68 -6.02
CA TYR A 58 -1.76 22.57 -5.07
C TYR A 58 -0.33 22.33 -4.55
N LEU A 59 0.41 23.41 -4.30
CA LEU A 59 1.80 23.37 -3.82
C LEU A 59 2.70 22.44 -4.65
N GLY A 60 2.51 22.46 -5.98
CA GLY A 60 3.28 21.62 -6.92
C GLY A 60 2.78 20.17 -7.06
N LYS A 61 1.73 19.77 -6.30
CA LYS A 61 1.19 18.41 -6.30
C LYS A 61 0.15 18.11 -7.38
N SER A 62 -0.23 19.11 -8.21
CA SER A 62 -1.18 18.91 -9.33
C SER A 62 -0.70 17.83 -10.30
N VAL A 63 -1.65 17.18 -10.99
CA VAL A 63 -1.38 16.07 -11.94
C VAL A 63 -1.95 16.34 -13.34
N LEU A 64 -2.19 17.61 -13.68
CA LEU A 64 -2.84 17.97 -14.94
C LEU A 64 -1.98 17.61 -16.17
N ASN A 65 -0.65 17.61 -16.07
CA ASN A 65 0.22 17.12 -17.15
C ASN A 65 0.01 15.61 -17.40
N ALA A 66 -0.09 14.80 -16.34
CA ALA A 66 -0.41 13.39 -16.45
C ALA A 66 -1.80 13.18 -17.05
N VAL A 67 -2.80 13.94 -16.61
CA VAL A 67 -4.18 13.93 -17.16
C VAL A 67 -4.16 14.28 -18.65
N ASN A 68 -3.44 15.31 -19.06
CA ASN A 68 -3.31 15.70 -20.47
C ASN A 68 -2.68 14.59 -21.32
N LEU A 69 -1.63 13.93 -20.82
CA LEU A 69 -0.98 12.80 -21.52
C LEU A 69 -1.92 11.62 -21.71
N VAL A 70 -2.79 11.34 -20.73
CA VAL A 70 -3.84 10.31 -20.89
C VAL A 70 -4.84 10.71 -21.95
N ASN A 71 -5.34 11.95 -21.90
CA ASN A 71 -6.38 12.45 -22.81
C ASN A 71 -5.90 12.56 -24.28
N THR A 72 -4.59 12.72 -24.48
CA THR A 72 -4.01 12.90 -25.82
C THR A 72 -3.23 11.66 -26.27
N LYS A 73 -2.02 11.45 -25.79
CA LYS A 73 -1.09 10.42 -26.27
C LYS A 73 -1.61 9.01 -25.99
N ILE A 74 -2.00 8.72 -24.75
CA ILE A 74 -2.46 7.38 -24.36
C ILE A 74 -3.80 7.05 -25.03
N SER A 75 -4.76 7.98 -25.01
CA SER A 75 -6.07 7.78 -25.63
C SER A 75 -5.93 7.49 -27.13
N LYS A 76 -5.07 8.24 -27.85
CA LYS A 76 -4.79 8.00 -29.27
C LYS A 76 -4.15 6.62 -29.51
N LYS A 77 -3.18 6.22 -28.70
CA LYS A 77 -2.46 4.94 -28.81
C LYS A 77 -3.35 3.73 -28.57
N LEU A 78 -4.29 3.85 -27.61
CA LEU A 78 -5.14 2.73 -27.21
C LEU A 78 -6.45 2.63 -28.01
N LYS A 79 -6.83 3.65 -28.76
CA LYS A 79 -8.04 3.60 -29.60
C LYS A 79 -8.00 2.40 -30.55
N GLY A 80 -9.10 1.63 -30.60
CA GLY A 80 -9.21 0.42 -31.40
C GLY A 80 -8.62 -0.85 -30.79
N GLN A 81 -7.84 -0.76 -29.70
CA GLN A 81 -7.29 -1.93 -29.00
C GLN A 81 -8.40 -2.69 -28.25
N SER A 82 -8.24 -4.01 -28.13
CA SER A 82 -9.18 -4.85 -27.37
C SER A 82 -8.92 -4.73 -25.86
N ILE A 83 -9.99 -4.50 -25.09
CA ILE A 83 -9.93 -4.46 -23.61
C ILE A 83 -9.59 -5.83 -22.99
N HIS A 84 -9.68 -6.92 -23.74
CA HIS A 84 -9.43 -8.29 -23.23
C HIS A 84 -7.96 -8.72 -23.32
N LYS A 85 -7.11 -7.91 -23.98
CA LYS A 85 -5.68 -8.19 -24.15
C LYS A 85 -4.85 -7.30 -23.23
N GLN A 86 -4.94 -7.54 -21.89
CA GLN A 86 -4.31 -6.70 -20.88
C GLN A 86 -2.81 -6.55 -21.11
N GLU A 87 -2.08 -7.66 -21.29
CA GLU A 87 -0.63 -7.66 -21.53
C GLU A 87 -0.24 -6.78 -22.72
N ARG A 88 -1.04 -6.81 -23.80
CA ARG A 88 -0.81 -5.95 -24.97
C ARG A 88 -1.04 -4.47 -24.63
N ILE A 89 -2.06 -4.14 -23.83
CA ILE A 89 -2.32 -2.78 -23.39
C ILE A 89 -1.13 -2.27 -22.57
N ASP A 90 -0.68 -3.07 -21.61
CA ASP A 90 0.43 -2.70 -20.72
C ASP A 90 1.74 -2.54 -21.50
N ALA A 91 2.03 -3.45 -22.45
CA ALA A 91 3.17 -3.33 -23.36
C ALA A 91 3.11 -2.06 -24.22
N LEU A 92 1.93 -1.69 -24.74
CA LEU A 92 1.74 -0.45 -25.49
C LEU A 92 2.01 0.80 -24.66
N LEU A 93 1.60 0.80 -23.39
CA LEU A 93 1.86 1.90 -22.44
C LEU A 93 3.35 1.98 -22.09
N ILE A 94 4.00 0.85 -21.81
CA ILE A 94 5.44 0.76 -21.51
C ILE A 94 6.26 1.27 -22.70
N ASN A 95 5.95 0.81 -23.90
CA ASN A 95 6.66 1.23 -25.11
C ASN A 95 6.39 2.70 -25.46
N LEU A 96 5.20 3.23 -25.18
CA LEU A 96 4.87 4.64 -25.39
C LEU A 96 5.62 5.55 -24.43
N ASP A 97 5.86 5.11 -23.19
CA ASP A 97 6.72 5.81 -22.24
C ASP A 97 8.19 5.73 -22.64
N GLY A 98 8.69 4.54 -22.97
CA GLY A 98 10.05 4.29 -23.45
C GLY A 98 11.14 4.40 -22.39
N THR A 99 10.81 4.76 -21.13
CA THR A 99 11.80 4.89 -20.05
C THR A 99 11.67 3.79 -19.00
N ARG A 100 12.79 3.46 -18.33
CA ARG A 100 12.79 2.46 -17.26
C ARG A 100 11.87 2.86 -16.11
N GLN A 101 11.92 4.13 -15.67
CA GLN A 101 11.19 4.64 -14.52
C GLN A 101 9.87 5.34 -14.87
N LYS A 102 9.38 5.22 -16.10
CA LYS A 102 8.11 5.81 -16.55
C LYS A 102 8.05 7.33 -16.45
N THR A 103 9.16 8.01 -16.76
CA THR A 103 9.30 9.46 -16.58
C THR A 103 8.58 10.30 -17.65
N ASN A 104 8.30 9.73 -18.83
CA ASN A 104 7.62 10.46 -19.91
C ASN A 104 6.11 10.57 -19.69
N LEU A 105 5.44 9.47 -19.35
CA LEU A 105 3.99 9.46 -19.12
C LEU A 105 3.63 9.60 -17.64
N GLY A 106 4.42 9.02 -16.77
CA GLY A 106 4.16 8.88 -15.34
C GLY A 106 3.46 7.57 -14.99
N ALA A 107 3.94 6.91 -13.94
CA ALA A 107 3.36 5.67 -13.44
C ALA A 107 1.89 5.83 -13.06
N ASN A 108 1.53 6.95 -12.44
CA ASN A 108 0.16 7.29 -12.07
C ASN A 108 -0.79 7.33 -13.28
N ALA A 109 -0.39 7.94 -14.40
CA ALA A 109 -1.18 7.96 -15.63
C ALA A 109 -1.33 6.56 -16.22
N MET A 110 -0.22 5.80 -16.30
CA MET A 110 -0.21 4.46 -16.90
C MET A 110 -1.03 3.47 -16.08
N LEU A 111 -0.86 3.44 -14.76
CA LEU A 111 -1.58 2.52 -13.87
C LEU A 111 -3.08 2.83 -13.81
N ALA A 112 -3.49 4.09 -13.76
CA ALA A 112 -4.90 4.46 -13.79
C ALA A 112 -5.57 3.89 -15.05
N VAL A 113 -4.93 4.02 -16.22
CA VAL A 113 -5.46 3.49 -17.48
C VAL A 113 -5.45 1.95 -17.50
N SER A 114 -4.35 1.31 -17.12
CA SER A 114 -4.22 -0.15 -17.09
C SER A 114 -5.29 -0.79 -16.21
N MET A 115 -5.46 -0.28 -15.00
CA MET A 115 -6.51 -0.74 -14.07
C MET A 115 -7.92 -0.50 -14.59
N ALA A 116 -8.20 0.64 -15.23
CA ALA A 116 -9.49 0.94 -15.83
C ALA A 116 -9.83 -0.04 -16.96
N VAL A 117 -8.86 -0.38 -17.83
CA VAL A 117 -9.03 -1.39 -18.88
C VAL A 117 -9.36 -2.75 -18.27
N LYS A 118 -8.64 -3.19 -17.23
CA LYS A 118 -8.88 -4.49 -16.58
C LYS A 118 -10.27 -4.55 -15.94
N LYS A 119 -10.68 -3.48 -15.25
CA LYS A 119 -12.03 -3.35 -14.68
C LYS A 119 -13.10 -3.41 -15.78
N LEU A 120 -12.91 -2.70 -16.90
CA LEU A 120 -13.84 -2.72 -18.02
C LEU A 120 -13.93 -4.09 -18.67
N SER A 121 -12.80 -4.80 -18.81
CA SER A 121 -12.78 -6.17 -19.32
C SER A 121 -13.58 -7.12 -18.43
N ALA A 122 -13.45 -7.01 -17.11
CA ALA A 122 -14.22 -7.79 -16.15
C ALA A 122 -15.72 -7.49 -16.26
N LYS A 123 -16.08 -6.19 -16.28
CA LYS A 123 -17.47 -5.72 -16.44
C LYS A 123 -18.10 -6.22 -17.74
N ALA A 124 -17.36 -6.15 -18.84
CA ALA A 124 -17.86 -6.63 -20.16
C ALA A 124 -18.07 -8.16 -20.19
N LYS A 125 -17.31 -8.91 -19.41
CA LYS A 125 -17.48 -10.36 -19.21
C LYS A 125 -18.54 -10.71 -18.15
N LYS A 126 -19.11 -9.72 -17.47
CA LYS A 126 -20.00 -9.91 -16.33
C LYS A 126 -19.39 -10.77 -15.20
N LEU A 127 -18.08 -10.60 -15.00
CA LEU A 127 -17.32 -11.33 -13.98
C LEU A 127 -16.81 -10.37 -12.91
N PRO A 128 -16.73 -10.81 -11.66
CA PRO A 128 -15.97 -10.10 -10.63
C PRO A 128 -14.51 -9.93 -11.06
N LEU A 129 -13.91 -8.80 -10.74
CA LEU A 129 -12.56 -8.46 -11.18
C LEU A 129 -11.53 -9.56 -10.84
N TYR A 130 -11.57 -10.09 -9.60
CA TYR A 130 -10.63 -11.12 -9.14
C TYR A 130 -10.64 -12.39 -10.01
N LYS A 131 -11.81 -12.79 -10.55
CA LYS A 131 -11.91 -13.95 -11.45
C LYS A 131 -11.22 -13.75 -12.80
N THR A 132 -10.85 -12.53 -13.15
CA THR A 132 -10.18 -12.24 -14.41
C THR A 132 -8.64 -12.32 -14.34
N PHE A 133 -8.07 -12.54 -13.15
CA PHE A 133 -6.62 -12.66 -12.96
C PHE A 133 -6.10 -14.09 -13.06
N SER A 134 -6.97 -15.09 -12.95
CA SER A 134 -6.59 -16.50 -13.06
C SER A 134 -7.66 -17.28 -13.82
N GLN A 135 -7.23 -18.32 -14.51
CA GLN A 135 -8.14 -19.32 -15.11
C GLN A 135 -8.55 -20.39 -14.10
N LYS A 136 -7.92 -20.45 -12.91
CA LYS A 136 -8.27 -21.37 -11.84
C LYS A 136 -9.56 -20.90 -11.17
N ASN A 137 -10.45 -21.83 -10.84
CA ASN A 137 -11.71 -21.54 -10.16
C ASN A 137 -11.59 -21.53 -8.63
N ASN A 138 -10.44 -21.91 -8.10
CA ASN A 138 -10.20 -21.92 -6.66
C ASN A 138 -9.46 -20.63 -6.26
N PHE A 139 -10.19 -19.73 -5.59
CA PHE A 139 -9.66 -18.46 -5.08
C PHE A 139 -9.67 -18.50 -3.57
N GLN A 140 -8.57 -18.10 -2.97
CA GLN A 140 -8.43 -17.96 -1.54
C GLN A 140 -8.08 -16.51 -1.20
N LEU A 141 -8.77 -15.94 -0.21
CA LEU A 141 -8.40 -14.64 0.35
C LEU A 141 -7.11 -14.79 1.16
N PRO A 142 -6.15 -13.87 1.04
CA PRO A 142 -4.98 -13.86 1.88
C PRO A 142 -5.35 -13.54 3.34
N TYR A 143 -4.50 -13.93 4.28
CA TYR A 143 -4.58 -13.41 5.64
C TYR A 143 -4.34 -11.90 5.63
N PRO A 144 -5.16 -11.10 6.34
CA PRO A 144 -4.92 -9.67 6.43
C PRO A 144 -3.65 -9.40 7.25
N LEU A 145 -2.80 -8.49 6.76
CA LEU A 145 -1.76 -7.82 7.52
C LEU A 145 -2.35 -6.51 8.02
N MET A 146 -2.69 -6.44 9.29
CA MET A 146 -3.40 -5.29 9.84
C MET A 146 -2.45 -4.42 10.65
N ASN A 147 -2.20 -3.20 10.16
CA ASN A 147 -1.39 -2.22 10.87
C ASN A 147 -2.13 -1.71 12.11
N ILE A 148 -1.55 -1.89 13.30
CA ILE A 148 -2.17 -1.57 14.58
C ILE A 148 -1.39 -0.56 15.42
N ILE A 149 -0.10 -0.36 15.14
CA ILE A 149 0.71 0.75 15.65
C ILE A 149 1.52 1.35 14.51
N ASN A 150 1.43 2.66 14.36
CA ASN A 150 2.18 3.44 13.39
C ASN A 150 3.41 4.10 14.01
N GLY A 151 4.48 4.18 13.22
CA GLY A 151 5.66 4.97 13.51
C GLY A 151 6.26 5.55 12.22
N GLY A 152 7.53 5.90 12.22
CA GLY A 152 8.24 6.42 11.06
C GLY A 152 7.51 7.59 10.38
N ALA A 153 7.34 7.50 9.07
CA ALA A 153 6.64 8.52 8.27
C ALA A 153 5.11 8.56 8.51
N HIS A 154 4.52 7.50 9.09
CA HIS A 154 3.08 7.39 9.30
C HIS A 154 2.59 7.98 10.63
N ALA A 155 3.50 8.38 11.53
CA ALA A 155 3.13 8.96 12.83
C ALA A 155 4.22 9.88 13.36
N ASN A 156 3.81 11.00 13.96
CA ASN A 156 4.72 11.92 14.64
C ASN A 156 4.94 11.46 16.09
N ASN A 157 5.65 10.35 16.26
CA ASN A 157 6.06 9.79 17.55
C ASN A 157 7.53 9.35 17.52
N GLY A 158 8.02 8.75 18.59
CA GLY A 158 9.42 8.35 18.70
C GLY A 158 9.80 7.05 18.01
N LEU A 159 8.85 6.34 17.37
CA LEU A 159 9.09 5.07 16.71
C LEU A 159 9.78 5.25 15.37
N ARG A 160 10.74 4.37 15.06
CA ARG A 160 11.50 4.39 13.81
C ARG A 160 10.93 3.43 12.77
N ILE A 161 10.40 2.28 13.21
CA ILE A 161 9.71 1.33 12.34
C ILE A 161 8.36 1.91 11.95
N GLN A 162 8.01 1.84 10.66
CA GLN A 162 6.85 2.51 10.10
C GLN A 162 5.54 1.84 10.47
N GLU A 163 5.49 0.50 10.40
CA GLU A 163 4.27 -0.26 10.68
C GLU A 163 4.54 -1.47 11.54
N PHE A 164 3.69 -1.62 12.56
CA PHE A 164 3.61 -2.81 13.40
C PHE A 164 2.26 -3.46 13.14
N MET A 165 2.30 -4.60 12.47
CA MET A 165 1.11 -5.30 11.98
C MET A 165 0.87 -6.59 12.75
N ILE A 166 -0.37 -7.09 12.72
CA ILE A 166 -0.73 -8.44 13.14
C ILE A 166 -1.29 -9.23 11.95
N ARG A 167 -1.01 -10.54 11.95
CA ARG A 167 -1.55 -11.52 11.02
C ARG A 167 -2.24 -12.65 11.81
N PRO A 168 -3.55 -12.87 11.62
CA PRO A 168 -4.32 -13.88 12.35
C PRO A 168 -4.17 -15.27 11.72
N ASP A 169 -3.09 -15.99 12.05
CA ASP A 169 -2.68 -17.24 11.40
C ASP A 169 -3.66 -18.41 11.62
N ARG A 170 -4.39 -18.40 12.74
CA ARG A 170 -5.34 -19.47 13.08
C ARG A 170 -6.71 -19.32 12.43
N ALA A 171 -6.97 -18.21 11.78
CA ALA A 171 -8.28 -17.93 11.21
C ALA A 171 -8.66 -18.93 10.10
N LYS A 172 -9.84 -19.55 10.20
CA LYS A 172 -10.36 -20.47 9.18
C LYS A 172 -11.12 -19.78 8.06
N SER A 173 -11.40 -18.49 8.21
CA SER A 173 -12.08 -17.65 7.22
C SER A 173 -11.65 -16.19 7.36
N PHE A 174 -11.90 -15.39 6.31
CA PHE A 174 -11.62 -13.95 6.37
C PHE A 174 -12.44 -13.25 7.46
N SER A 175 -13.71 -13.63 7.66
CA SER A 175 -14.55 -13.10 8.73
C SER A 175 -13.97 -13.40 10.11
N GLU A 176 -13.44 -14.60 10.31
CA GLU A 176 -12.77 -14.97 11.57
C GLU A 176 -11.46 -14.21 11.74
N ALA A 177 -10.69 -14.00 10.66
CA ALA A 177 -9.49 -13.18 10.68
C ALA A 177 -9.80 -11.75 11.15
N MET A 178 -10.85 -11.14 10.61
CA MET A 178 -11.30 -9.80 11.01
C MET A 178 -11.76 -9.74 12.47
N ARG A 179 -12.47 -10.78 12.95
CA ARG A 179 -12.88 -10.89 14.36
C ARG A 179 -11.66 -10.91 15.29
N ILE A 180 -10.67 -11.75 14.98
CA ILE A 180 -9.42 -11.86 15.75
C ILE A 180 -8.73 -10.49 15.81
N CYS A 181 -8.51 -9.85 14.66
CA CYS A 181 -7.89 -8.53 14.57
C CYS A 181 -8.66 -7.48 15.38
N PHE A 182 -9.99 -7.46 15.28
CA PHE A 182 -10.83 -6.55 16.06
C PHE A 182 -10.62 -6.70 17.56
N VAL A 183 -10.62 -7.93 18.07
CA VAL A 183 -10.46 -8.20 19.53
C VAL A 183 -9.07 -7.76 20.00
N VAL A 184 -8.02 -8.06 19.22
CA VAL A 184 -6.64 -7.64 19.55
C VAL A 184 -6.52 -6.12 19.57
N ILE A 185 -7.01 -5.41 18.54
CA ILE A 185 -6.96 -3.94 18.45
C ILE A 185 -7.72 -3.30 19.62
N LYS A 186 -8.89 -3.82 20.01
CA LYS A 186 -9.65 -3.28 21.14
C LYS A 186 -8.93 -3.48 22.47
N ASN A 187 -8.27 -4.61 22.67
CA ASN A 187 -7.44 -4.82 23.86
C ASN A 187 -6.17 -3.96 23.83
N LEU A 188 -5.54 -3.76 22.67
CA LEU A 188 -4.42 -2.84 22.51
C LEU A 188 -4.83 -1.41 22.90
N SER A 189 -5.99 -0.93 22.42
CA SER A 189 -6.52 0.38 22.81
C SER A 189 -6.68 0.54 24.32
N LYS A 190 -7.23 -0.49 25.00
CA LYS A 190 -7.36 -0.50 26.46
C LYS A 190 -6.01 -0.43 27.17
N LEU A 191 -5.01 -1.16 26.68
CA LEU A 191 -3.65 -1.16 27.24
C LEU A 191 -2.94 0.19 27.08
N ILE A 192 -3.08 0.81 25.89
CA ILE A 192 -2.53 2.14 25.60
C ILE A 192 -3.16 3.18 26.55
N LYS A 193 -4.48 3.19 26.68
CA LYS A 193 -5.21 4.09 27.60
C LYS A 193 -4.83 3.87 29.07
N ALA A 194 -4.68 2.63 29.52
CA ALA A 194 -4.29 2.30 30.87
C ALA A 194 -2.87 2.80 31.23
N LYS A 195 -2.03 3.05 30.23
CA LYS A 195 -0.71 3.69 30.38
C LYS A 195 -0.76 5.22 30.27
N GLY A 196 -1.93 5.85 30.19
CA GLY A 196 -2.09 7.29 30.00
C GLY A 196 -1.68 7.78 28.60
N LEU A 197 -1.55 6.88 27.60
CA LEU A 197 -1.09 7.22 26.26
C LEU A 197 -2.28 7.46 25.34
N SER A 198 -2.06 8.30 24.30
CA SER A 198 -3.06 8.61 23.28
C SER A 198 -3.38 7.39 22.41
N THR A 199 -4.66 7.26 22.06
CA THR A 199 -5.16 6.31 21.06
C THR A 199 -5.51 6.99 19.73
N SER A 200 -4.98 8.19 19.46
CA SER A 200 -5.04 8.81 18.15
C SER A 200 -4.35 7.90 17.13
N VAL A 201 -4.84 7.93 15.91
CA VAL A 201 -4.34 7.06 14.81
C VAL A 201 -3.40 7.84 13.89
N GLY A 202 -2.47 7.12 13.29
CA GLY A 202 -1.64 7.64 12.21
C GLY A 202 -2.29 7.46 10.83
N ASP A 203 -1.52 7.73 9.79
CA ASP A 203 -2.00 7.78 8.39
C ASP A 203 -2.58 6.44 7.89
N GLU A 204 -2.13 5.32 8.43
CA GLU A 204 -2.56 3.97 8.06
C GLU A 204 -3.57 3.36 9.06
N GLY A 205 -4.13 4.17 9.96
CA GLY A 205 -5.20 3.76 10.88
C GLY A 205 -4.74 3.00 12.13
N GLY A 206 -3.46 2.65 12.28
CA GLY A 206 -2.88 2.14 13.52
C GLY A 206 -2.74 3.23 14.58
N PHE A 207 -2.72 2.88 15.86
CA PHE A 207 -2.50 3.83 16.93
C PHE A 207 -1.11 4.48 16.85
N ALA A 208 -1.01 5.75 17.24
CA ALA A 208 0.22 6.52 17.23
C ALA A 208 0.59 7.02 18.66
N PRO A 209 0.77 6.12 19.66
CA PRO A 209 1.11 6.54 21.01
C PRO A 209 2.51 7.18 21.05
N MET A 210 2.70 8.14 21.94
CA MET A 210 4.00 8.77 22.18
C MET A 210 4.90 7.81 22.98
N ILE A 211 5.53 6.88 22.29
CA ILE A 211 6.52 5.93 22.80
C ILE A 211 7.79 6.01 21.95
N SER A 212 8.94 5.84 22.59
CA SER A 212 10.25 6.06 21.95
C SER A 212 10.99 4.77 21.56
N SER A 213 10.45 3.61 21.91
CA SER A 213 11.11 2.32 21.73
C SER A 213 10.25 1.36 20.91
N ASN A 214 10.83 0.78 19.86
CA ASN A 214 10.19 -0.28 19.10
C ASN A 214 9.83 -1.49 19.99
N ASN A 215 10.65 -1.79 21.03
CA ASN A 215 10.37 -2.87 21.98
C ASN A 215 9.09 -2.58 22.80
N GLN A 216 8.88 -1.34 23.24
CA GLN A 216 7.63 -0.98 23.93
C GLN A 216 6.40 -1.18 23.05
N ALA A 217 6.50 -0.87 21.74
CA ALA A 217 5.41 -1.14 20.79
C ALA A 217 5.12 -2.65 20.68
N LEU A 218 6.18 -3.46 20.57
CA LEU A 218 6.06 -4.91 20.48
C LEU A 218 5.50 -5.52 21.78
N ASP A 219 5.95 -5.07 22.95
CA ASP A 219 5.44 -5.53 24.24
C ASP A 219 3.94 -5.23 24.41
N LEU A 220 3.51 -4.05 23.96
CA LEU A 220 2.09 -3.69 23.94
C LEU A 220 1.28 -4.63 23.04
N ILE A 221 1.79 -4.97 21.86
CA ILE A 221 1.12 -5.87 20.92
C ILE A 221 1.06 -7.30 21.47
N VAL A 222 2.18 -7.82 22.00
CA VAL A 222 2.23 -9.15 22.63
C VAL A 222 1.24 -9.24 23.78
N SER A 223 1.21 -8.20 24.64
CA SER A 223 0.27 -8.12 25.76
C SER A 223 -1.19 -8.06 25.28
N ALA A 224 -1.46 -7.34 24.19
CA ALA A 224 -2.80 -7.28 23.59
C ALA A 224 -3.25 -8.64 23.02
N ILE A 225 -2.36 -9.34 22.31
CA ILE A 225 -2.62 -10.69 21.79
C ILE A 225 -2.95 -11.64 22.94
N LYS A 226 -2.12 -11.66 23.99
CA LYS A 226 -2.33 -12.51 25.19
C LYS A 226 -3.64 -12.15 25.90
N LYS A 227 -3.93 -10.86 26.11
CA LYS A 227 -5.18 -10.41 26.74
C LYS A 227 -6.42 -10.74 25.92
N SER A 228 -6.26 -10.98 24.63
CA SER A 228 -7.31 -11.41 23.70
C SER A 228 -7.56 -12.92 23.71
N GLY A 229 -6.81 -13.69 24.50
CA GLY A 229 -6.90 -15.13 24.58
C GLY A 229 -6.18 -15.87 23.45
N PHE A 230 -5.26 -15.19 22.73
CA PHE A 230 -4.48 -15.76 21.64
C PHE A 230 -3.01 -15.94 22.01
N VAL A 231 -2.37 -16.91 21.35
CA VAL A 231 -0.93 -17.19 21.51
C VAL A 231 -0.16 -16.50 20.38
N ASN A 232 0.78 -15.61 20.77
CA ASN A 232 1.66 -14.95 19.82
C ASN A 232 2.55 -15.96 19.06
N GLY A 233 2.67 -15.81 17.74
CA GLY A 233 3.44 -16.70 16.86
C GLY A 233 2.77 -18.04 16.57
N LYS A 234 1.58 -18.31 17.14
CA LYS A 234 0.78 -19.51 16.83
C LYS A 234 -0.59 -19.15 16.29
N ASP A 235 -1.32 -18.31 17.00
CA ASP A 235 -2.67 -17.89 16.61
C ASP A 235 -2.64 -16.55 15.88
N VAL A 236 -1.71 -15.66 16.30
CA VAL A 236 -1.50 -14.32 15.72
C VAL A 236 0.00 -14.05 15.65
N SER A 237 0.52 -13.78 14.48
CA SER A 237 1.90 -13.34 14.27
C SER A 237 2.01 -11.82 14.20
N ILE A 238 3.17 -11.30 14.60
CA ILE A 238 3.54 -9.89 14.41
C ILE A 238 4.32 -9.78 13.11
N CYS A 239 3.99 -8.77 12.31
CA CYS A 239 4.70 -8.43 11.08
C CYS A 239 5.13 -6.96 11.15
N LEU A 240 6.24 -6.62 10.49
CA LEU A 240 6.77 -5.26 10.47
C LEU A 240 6.98 -4.77 9.04
N ASP A 241 6.63 -3.52 8.77
CA ASP A 241 7.21 -2.75 7.68
C ASP A 241 8.19 -1.73 8.27
N VAL A 242 9.47 -1.95 7.99
CA VAL A 242 10.56 -1.11 8.53
C VAL A 242 10.71 0.19 7.76
N ALA A 243 10.24 0.24 6.49
CA ALA A 243 10.48 1.34 5.55
C ALA A 243 11.96 1.74 5.50
N ALA A 244 12.83 0.76 5.22
CA ALA A 244 14.28 0.85 5.41
C ALA A 244 14.95 2.03 4.67
N ASN A 245 14.38 2.49 3.55
CA ASN A 245 14.89 3.66 2.80
C ASN A 245 14.87 4.93 3.66
N GLU A 246 13.86 5.11 4.50
CA GLU A 246 13.72 6.28 5.38
C GLU A 246 14.79 6.28 6.50
N LEU A 247 15.32 5.11 6.82
CA LEU A 247 16.29 4.91 7.90
C LEU A 247 17.74 4.88 7.39
N TYR A 248 17.96 4.85 6.08
CA TYR A 248 19.26 4.70 5.45
C TYR A 248 19.95 6.02 5.19
N LYS A 249 21.21 6.14 5.64
CA LYS A 249 22.06 7.29 5.32
C LYS A 249 23.54 6.86 5.38
N LYS A 250 24.31 7.19 4.34
CA LYS A 250 25.78 6.95 4.27
C LYS A 250 26.15 5.52 4.67
N ASN A 251 25.54 4.51 4.03
CA ASN A 251 25.78 3.08 4.27
C ASN A 251 25.48 2.59 5.71
N LYS A 252 24.62 3.29 6.44
CA LYS A 252 24.21 2.95 7.80
C LYS A 252 22.70 3.13 7.98
N TYR A 253 22.14 2.46 8.97
CA TYR A 253 20.72 2.52 9.31
C TYR A 253 20.50 3.05 10.73
N SER A 254 19.41 3.75 10.93
CA SER A 254 18.99 4.28 12.24
C SER A 254 17.65 3.66 12.67
N ILE A 255 17.67 2.43 13.22
CA ILE A 255 16.47 1.65 13.57
C ILE A 255 15.97 1.93 14.99
N HIS A 256 16.87 2.09 15.97
CA HIS A 256 16.48 2.19 17.39
C HIS A 256 16.57 3.61 17.97
N SER A 257 17.37 4.49 17.35
CA SER A 257 17.61 5.85 17.85
C SER A 257 18.14 6.75 16.74
N LYS A 258 18.53 7.96 17.07
CA LYS A 258 19.24 8.84 16.14
C LYS A 258 20.66 8.35 15.79
N SER A 259 21.18 7.30 16.45
CA SER A 259 22.47 6.69 16.14
C SER A 259 22.36 5.78 14.91
N TYR A 260 23.41 5.81 14.08
CA TYR A 260 23.49 5.00 12.87
C TYR A 260 24.34 3.74 13.12
N ILE A 261 23.82 2.60 12.71
CA ILE A 261 24.46 1.29 12.85
C ILE A 261 24.74 0.66 11.47
N SER A 262 25.68 -0.28 11.39
CA SER A 262 25.99 -1.00 10.15
C SER A 262 24.81 -1.84 9.66
N VAL A 263 24.85 -2.24 8.38
CA VAL A 263 23.87 -3.13 7.77
C VAL A 263 23.69 -4.40 8.59
N ASP A 264 24.79 -5.08 8.95
CA ASP A 264 24.74 -6.35 9.71
C ASP A 264 24.10 -6.18 11.09
N LYS A 265 24.44 -5.08 11.80
CA LYS A 265 23.79 -4.77 13.08
C LYS A 265 22.31 -4.46 12.90
N SER A 266 21.93 -3.82 11.79
CA SER A 266 20.54 -3.53 11.46
C SER A 266 19.75 -4.81 11.19
N ILE A 267 20.32 -5.72 10.40
CA ILE A 267 19.72 -7.03 10.12
C ILE A 267 19.54 -7.81 11.43
N LYS A 268 20.56 -7.87 12.28
CA LYS A 268 20.47 -8.54 13.58
C LYS A 268 19.40 -7.91 14.47
N ALA A 269 19.28 -6.59 14.50
CA ALA A 269 18.27 -5.90 15.31
C ALA A 269 16.84 -6.24 14.84
N VAL A 270 16.59 -6.23 13.53
CA VAL A 270 15.28 -6.60 12.96
C VAL A 270 15.00 -8.10 13.16
N SER A 271 15.97 -8.95 12.89
CA SER A 271 15.86 -10.41 13.09
C SER A 271 15.62 -10.76 14.56
N TYR A 272 16.34 -10.11 15.50
CA TYR A 272 16.12 -10.30 16.93
C TYR A 272 14.69 -9.93 17.32
N THR A 273 14.19 -8.82 16.82
CA THR A 273 12.81 -8.35 17.07
C THR A 273 11.76 -9.34 16.56
N HIS A 274 12.00 -9.98 15.41
CA HIS A 274 11.09 -10.98 14.83
C HIS A 274 11.24 -12.38 15.44
N LEU A 275 12.45 -12.80 15.81
CA LEU A 275 12.77 -14.19 16.13
C LEU A 275 12.81 -14.48 17.63
N THR A 276 12.92 -13.48 18.49
CA THR A 276 13.02 -13.67 19.94
C THR A 276 11.72 -13.42 20.72
N LEU A 277 10.75 -12.73 20.14
CA LEU A 277 9.38 -12.86 20.59
C LEU A 277 8.99 -14.32 20.29
N PRO A 278 8.43 -15.12 21.23
CA PRO A 278 8.51 -16.58 21.28
C PRO A 278 7.99 -17.32 20.05
N THR A 279 8.66 -17.14 18.96
CA THR A 279 8.52 -17.84 17.71
C THR A 279 9.82 -18.59 17.40
N LYS A 280 10.28 -19.40 18.37
CA LYS A 280 11.19 -20.48 18.05
C LYS A 280 10.48 -21.45 17.13
N ARG A 281 10.42 -21.13 15.87
CA ARG A 281 10.22 -21.97 14.68
C ARG A 281 9.79 -21.05 13.54
N ILE A 282 10.67 -20.85 12.63
CA ILE A 282 10.59 -21.27 11.22
C ILE A 282 11.75 -20.56 10.53
N VAL A 283 12.78 -21.27 10.30
CA VAL A 283 13.51 -21.30 9.06
C VAL A 283 13.30 -22.70 8.54
#